data_d52a052f530bdb4acae4ea0fe698b00d
#
_entry.id   d52a052f530bdb4acae4ea0fe698b00d
#
_cell.length_a   1.000
_cell.length_b   1.000
_cell.length_c   1.000
_cell.angle_alpha   90.00
_cell.angle_beta   90.00
_cell.angle_gamma   90.00
#
_symmetry.space_group_name_H-M   'P 1'
#
loop_
_entity.id
_entity.type
_entity.pdbx_description
1 polymer ?
#
loop_
_entity_poly.entity_id
_entity_poly.type
_entity_poly.pdbx_seq_one_letter_code
_entity_poly.pdbx_strand_id
1 'polypeptide(L)'
;ETQLVAFYVSKLNPSNQVHLYAKYLEKIIDQQERKSALIFAEDSGLEVHAITKQVLENIRNLPHETEENGSLQHKITEVDKYKISCIDWILYYEEQRAEALFQINALIFAFLTLGKLDAAQLAFNKVPPNSVEKILNEGKVNDKINQTIKEFLCYKAYLDAQEAFSEWFKHRKSQPTPPDSLPENALFPEKVAHQHRESQYKAELGRWKLSADHMAKNAKAKLYNVLLFPDGWIVGAAEEYYLRSTCIPEVVLLLYAVLYESGQHEECVQLADILASKKYGIY
;
A
#
# COMPACT_ATOMS: atom_id res chain seq x y z
N GLU A 1 -19.58 29.36 12.55
CA GLU A 1 -19.61 28.51 13.76
C GLU A 1 -18.20 28.06 14.15
N THR A 2 -17.41 27.56 13.22
CA THR A 2 -16.02 27.09 13.41
C THR A 2 -15.09 28.16 13.97
N GLN A 3 -15.17 29.42 13.49
CA GLN A 3 -14.38 30.54 14.00
C GLN A 3 -14.64 30.82 15.49
N LEU A 4 -15.90 30.73 15.94
CA LEU A 4 -16.24 30.91 17.34
C LEU A 4 -15.65 29.81 18.23
N VAL A 5 -15.66 28.58 17.74
CA VAL A 5 -15.05 27.44 18.46
C VAL A 5 -13.54 27.67 18.64
N ALA A 6 -12.81 28.05 17.59
CA ALA A 6 -11.39 28.38 17.68
C ALA A 6 -11.12 29.49 18.69
N PHE A 7 -11.90 30.57 18.63
CA PHE A 7 -11.79 31.69 19.57
C PHE A 7 -12.01 31.29 21.03
N TYR A 8 -13.08 30.54 21.34
CA TYR A 8 -13.33 30.13 22.73
C TYR A 8 -12.30 29.11 23.23
N VAL A 9 -11.90 28.17 22.40
CA VAL A 9 -10.87 27.21 22.76
C VAL A 9 -9.54 27.91 23.05
N SER A 10 -9.17 28.96 22.30
CA SER A 10 -7.93 29.73 22.55
C SER A 10 -7.86 30.39 23.93
N LYS A 11 -8.99 30.54 24.63
CA LYS A 11 -9.05 31.11 26.01
C LYS A 11 -8.83 30.07 27.11
N LEU A 12 -8.73 28.79 26.74
CA LEU A 12 -8.49 27.70 27.69
C LEU A 12 -7.00 27.55 27.98
N ASN A 13 -6.65 26.67 28.92
CA ASN A 13 -5.26 26.32 29.14
C ASN A 13 -4.70 25.48 27.95
N PRO A 14 -3.37 25.53 27.64
CA PRO A 14 -2.78 24.91 26.47
C PRO A 14 -3.10 23.42 26.29
N SER A 15 -3.09 22.66 27.38
CA SER A 15 -3.39 21.21 27.32
C SER A 15 -4.83 20.94 26.85
N ASN A 16 -5.79 21.74 27.35
CA ASN A 16 -7.19 21.61 26.97
C ASN A 16 -7.45 22.14 25.55
N GLN A 17 -6.69 23.16 25.12
CA GLN A 17 -6.80 23.69 23.75
C GLN A 17 -6.59 22.60 22.71
N VAL A 18 -5.48 21.86 22.80
CA VAL A 18 -5.14 20.79 21.87
C VAL A 18 -6.22 19.69 21.88
N HIS A 19 -6.56 19.20 23.07
CA HIS A 19 -7.50 18.10 23.22
C HIS A 19 -8.91 18.44 22.71
N LEU A 20 -9.45 19.60 23.11
CA LEU A 20 -10.82 19.98 22.75
C LEU A 20 -10.95 20.37 21.29
N TYR A 21 -9.95 21.07 20.75
CA TYR A 21 -10.00 21.44 19.34
C TYR A 21 -9.80 20.21 18.44
N ALA A 22 -8.92 19.26 18.80
CA ALA A 22 -8.79 17.99 18.11
C ALA A 22 -10.13 17.22 18.07
N LYS A 23 -10.84 17.11 19.20
CA LYS A 23 -12.19 16.49 19.25
C LYS A 23 -13.22 17.21 18.38
N TYR A 24 -13.12 18.52 18.24
CA TYR A 24 -13.98 19.28 17.34
C TYR A 24 -13.67 18.93 15.88
N LEU A 25 -12.38 18.91 15.50
CA LEU A 25 -11.93 18.60 14.15
C LEU A 25 -12.31 17.18 13.69
N GLU A 26 -12.32 16.21 14.58
CA GLU A 26 -12.74 14.82 14.29
C GLU A 26 -14.14 14.74 13.67
N LYS A 27 -15.01 15.71 13.92
CA LYS A 27 -16.39 15.73 13.41
C LYS A 27 -16.50 16.32 12.00
N ILE A 28 -15.45 16.98 11.51
CA ILE A 28 -15.47 17.66 10.23
C ILE A 28 -15.08 16.69 9.12
N ILE A 29 -16.01 16.40 8.20
CA ILE A 29 -15.80 15.49 7.09
C ILE A 29 -15.42 16.24 5.81
N ASP A 30 -16.03 17.41 5.59
CA ASP A 30 -15.82 18.21 4.38
C ASP A 30 -14.42 18.83 4.31
N GLN A 31 -13.74 18.69 3.17
CA GLN A 31 -12.36 19.15 2.98
C GLN A 31 -12.22 20.69 3.06
N GLN A 32 -13.19 21.44 2.55
CA GLN A 32 -13.13 22.91 2.59
C GLN A 32 -13.34 23.40 4.03
N GLU A 33 -14.24 22.76 4.75
CA GLU A 33 -14.46 23.05 6.16
C GLU A 33 -13.22 22.71 7.00
N ARG A 34 -12.55 21.58 6.72
CA ARG A 34 -11.27 21.22 7.34
C ARG A 34 -10.22 22.31 7.18
N LYS A 35 -10.03 22.78 5.95
CA LYS A 35 -9.08 23.87 5.66
C LYS A 35 -9.40 25.14 6.41
N SER A 36 -10.67 25.55 6.39
CA SER A 36 -11.13 26.73 7.11
C SER A 36 -10.93 26.61 8.63
N ALA A 37 -11.15 25.41 9.18
CA ALA A 37 -10.97 25.16 10.61
C ALA A 37 -9.50 25.29 11.03
N LEU A 38 -8.55 24.84 10.20
CA LEU A 38 -7.12 25.02 10.47
C LEU A 38 -6.72 26.50 10.41
N ILE A 39 -7.18 27.24 9.40
CA ILE A 39 -6.91 28.70 9.29
C ILE A 39 -7.45 29.44 10.54
N PHE A 40 -8.67 29.16 10.97
CA PHE A 40 -9.22 29.80 12.18
C PHE A 40 -8.47 29.41 13.45
N ALA A 41 -7.91 28.21 13.53
CA ALA A 41 -7.05 27.80 14.63
C ALA A 41 -5.76 28.62 14.66
N GLU A 42 -5.09 28.79 13.51
CA GLU A 42 -3.89 29.62 13.38
C GLU A 42 -4.16 31.08 13.75
N ASP A 43 -5.22 31.67 13.19
CA ASP A 43 -5.62 33.04 13.48
C ASP A 43 -5.93 33.26 14.96
N SER A 44 -6.39 32.22 15.66
CA SER A 44 -6.67 32.24 17.10
C SER A 44 -5.46 31.95 17.98
N GLY A 45 -4.28 31.67 17.38
CA GLY A 45 -3.04 31.36 18.08
C GLY A 45 -2.99 29.97 18.71
N LEU A 46 -3.75 28.98 18.18
CA LEU A 46 -3.71 27.60 18.62
C LEU A 46 -2.51 26.85 18.00
N GLU A 47 -1.98 25.89 18.74
CA GLU A 47 -0.88 25.03 18.30
C GLU A 47 -1.35 23.97 17.28
N VAL A 48 -1.54 24.38 16.02
CA VAL A 48 -2.14 23.53 14.97
C VAL A 48 -1.38 22.24 14.71
N HIS A 49 -0.04 22.24 14.83
CA HIS A 49 0.76 21.05 14.65
C HIS A 49 0.49 19.99 15.73
N ALA A 50 0.34 20.40 16.98
CA ALA A 50 -0.04 19.50 18.08
C ALA A 50 -1.48 19.02 17.92
N ILE A 51 -2.38 19.88 17.47
CA ILE A 51 -3.79 19.57 17.25
C ILE A 51 -3.96 18.53 16.14
N THR A 52 -3.36 18.76 14.96
CA THR A 52 -3.46 17.81 13.82
C THR A 52 -2.88 16.43 14.16
N LYS A 53 -1.76 16.40 14.89
CA LYS A 53 -1.18 15.16 15.41
C LYS A 53 -2.16 14.45 16.36
N GLN A 54 -2.75 15.17 17.31
CA GLN A 54 -3.70 14.61 18.26
C GLN A 54 -4.96 14.06 17.58
N VAL A 55 -5.47 14.72 16.52
CA VAL A 55 -6.59 14.21 15.69
C VAL A 55 -6.24 12.85 15.11
N LEU A 56 -5.05 12.71 14.49
CA LEU A 56 -4.65 11.44 13.88
C LEU A 56 -4.47 10.33 14.93
N GLU A 57 -3.86 10.63 16.06
CA GLU A 57 -3.68 9.67 17.15
C GLU A 57 -5.03 9.18 17.69
N ASN A 58 -5.98 10.08 17.91
CA ASN A 58 -7.32 9.74 18.38
C ASN A 58 -8.04 8.81 17.38
N ILE A 59 -8.01 9.16 16.09
CA ILE A 59 -8.72 8.43 15.04
C ILE A 59 -8.05 7.09 14.75
N ARG A 60 -6.72 7.02 14.75
CA ARG A 60 -5.99 5.76 14.61
C ARG A 60 -6.38 4.75 15.68
N ASN A 61 -6.59 5.23 16.91
CA ASN A 61 -6.93 4.40 18.07
C ASN A 61 -8.42 3.97 18.08
N LEU A 62 -9.24 4.41 17.13
CA LEU A 62 -10.59 3.86 16.96
C LEU A 62 -10.52 2.35 16.68
N PRO A 63 -11.43 1.55 17.26
CA PRO A 63 -11.45 0.12 16.99
C PRO A 63 -11.59 -0.16 15.50
N HIS A 64 -10.92 -1.21 15.03
CA HIS A 64 -11.12 -1.69 13.67
C HIS A 64 -12.38 -2.55 13.63
N GLU A 65 -13.25 -2.30 12.67
CA GLU A 65 -14.36 -3.19 12.39
C GLU A 65 -13.82 -4.46 11.74
N THR A 66 -14.05 -5.60 12.39
CA THR A 66 -13.80 -6.92 11.83
C THR A 66 -15.12 -7.44 11.29
N GLU A 67 -15.17 -7.74 9.98
CA GLU A 67 -16.34 -8.46 9.45
C GLU A 67 -16.36 -9.87 10.03
N GLU A 68 -17.44 -10.24 10.71
CA GLU A 68 -17.66 -11.58 11.29
C GLU A 68 -17.82 -12.71 10.23
N ASN A 69 -17.90 -12.34 8.96
CA ASN A 69 -18.15 -13.26 7.86
C ASN A 69 -16.85 -13.72 7.23
N GLY A 70 -16.19 -14.71 7.74
CA GLY A 70 -15.12 -15.58 7.19
C GLY A 70 -14.64 -15.40 5.73
N SER A 71 -14.80 -14.21 5.14
CA SER A 71 -14.34 -13.84 3.81
C SER A 71 -12.82 -13.63 3.84
N LEU A 72 -12.12 -14.34 2.97
CA LEU A 72 -10.68 -14.21 2.77
C LEU A 72 -10.26 -12.81 2.24
N GLN A 73 -11.21 -12.01 1.76
CA GLN A 73 -10.97 -10.62 1.32
C GLN A 73 -11.60 -9.66 2.34
N HIS A 74 -10.75 -9.01 3.11
CA HIS A 74 -11.16 -7.95 4.02
C HIS A 74 -11.50 -6.69 3.22
N LYS A 75 -12.80 -6.43 3.03
CA LYS A 75 -13.27 -5.20 2.39
C LYS A 75 -12.91 -3.98 3.24
N ILE A 76 -12.68 -2.86 2.55
CA ILE A 76 -12.44 -1.58 3.20
C ILE A 76 -13.73 -1.11 3.84
N THR A 77 -13.74 -0.95 5.17
CA THR A 77 -14.90 -0.45 5.93
C THR A 77 -14.99 1.08 5.88
N GLU A 78 -16.13 1.65 6.28
CA GLU A 78 -16.27 3.11 6.38
C GLU A 78 -15.33 3.69 7.46
N VAL A 79 -15.06 2.95 8.53
CA VAL A 79 -14.06 3.33 9.53
C VAL A 79 -12.65 3.37 8.93
N ASP A 80 -12.29 2.40 8.08
CA ASP A 80 -10.99 2.42 7.40
C ASP A 80 -10.85 3.64 6.47
N LYS A 81 -11.89 3.93 5.68
CA LYS A 81 -11.93 5.13 4.83
C LYS A 81 -11.81 6.41 5.64
N TYR A 82 -12.49 6.48 6.78
CA TYR A 82 -12.41 7.60 7.68
C TYR A 82 -10.98 7.78 8.23
N LYS A 83 -10.34 6.71 8.73
CA LYS A 83 -8.95 6.73 9.17
C LYS A 83 -7.99 7.23 8.08
N ILE A 84 -8.16 6.74 6.85
CA ILE A 84 -7.35 7.16 5.70
C ILE A 84 -7.60 8.65 5.36
N SER A 85 -8.86 9.10 5.40
CA SER A 85 -9.19 10.49 5.09
C SER A 85 -8.62 11.49 6.08
N CYS A 86 -8.39 11.05 7.31
CA CYS A 86 -7.86 11.92 8.36
C CYS A 86 -6.38 12.24 8.22
N ILE A 87 -5.65 11.48 7.40
CA ILE A 87 -4.26 11.79 7.02
C ILE A 87 -4.18 13.21 6.40
N ASP A 88 -5.24 13.67 5.72
CA ASP A 88 -5.28 14.99 5.08
C ASP A 88 -5.05 16.13 6.08
N TRP A 89 -5.39 15.95 7.38
CA TRP A 89 -5.15 16.96 8.41
C TRP A 89 -3.67 17.30 8.58
N ILE A 90 -2.79 16.31 8.61
CA ILE A 90 -1.36 16.52 8.82
C ILE A 90 -0.63 16.82 7.51
N LEU A 91 -1.15 16.37 6.38
CA LEU A 91 -0.57 16.63 5.06
C LEU A 91 -0.80 18.07 4.58
N TYR A 92 -1.68 18.82 5.25
CA TYR A 92 -1.92 20.22 4.95
C TYR A 92 -0.66 21.09 5.15
N TYR A 93 0.16 20.75 6.14
CA TYR A 93 1.38 21.48 6.46
C TYR A 93 2.63 20.75 5.92
N GLU A 94 3.40 21.44 5.08
CA GLU A 94 4.61 20.83 4.50
C GLU A 94 5.68 20.54 5.55
N GLU A 95 5.76 21.34 6.62
CA GLU A 95 6.70 21.20 7.74
C GLU A 95 6.43 19.95 8.58
N GLN A 96 5.22 19.41 8.50
CA GLN A 96 4.84 18.18 9.20
C GLN A 96 5.07 16.90 8.40
N ARG A 97 5.75 16.94 7.26
CA ARG A 97 5.95 15.76 6.38
C ARG A 97 6.55 14.55 7.08
N ALA A 98 7.53 14.77 7.96
CA ALA A 98 8.16 13.66 8.70
C ALA A 98 7.18 13.00 9.69
N GLU A 99 6.38 13.81 10.42
CA GLU A 99 5.36 13.30 11.31
C GLU A 99 4.22 12.65 10.54
N ALA A 100 3.81 13.22 9.39
CA ALA A 100 2.82 12.61 8.50
C ALA A 100 3.26 11.22 8.05
N LEU A 101 4.52 11.07 7.63
CA LEU A 101 5.08 9.79 7.21
C LEU A 101 5.06 8.75 8.35
N PHE A 102 5.40 9.18 9.57
CA PHE A 102 5.33 8.31 10.76
C PHE A 102 3.89 7.84 11.05
N GLN A 103 2.91 8.74 10.99
CA GLN A 103 1.51 8.39 11.23
C GLN A 103 0.94 7.47 10.15
N ILE A 104 1.33 7.70 8.90
CA ILE A 104 0.93 6.86 7.76
C ILE A 104 1.54 5.46 7.89
N ASN A 105 2.82 5.34 8.26
CA ASN A 105 3.46 4.05 8.51
C ASN A 105 2.70 3.26 9.58
N ALA A 106 2.34 3.90 10.68
CA ALA A 106 1.58 3.25 11.75
C ALA A 106 0.19 2.76 11.27
N LEU A 107 -0.45 3.51 10.36
CA LEU A 107 -1.74 3.10 9.78
C LEU A 107 -1.58 1.96 8.78
N ILE A 108 -0.56 2.01 7.92
CA ILE A 108 -0.23 0.92 6.99
C ILE A 108 0.09 -0.36 7.75
N PHE A 109 0.92 -0.26 8.81
CA PHE A 109 1.23 -1.38 9.70
C PHE A 109 -0.04 -2.03 10.23
N ALA A 110 -0.98 -1.24 10.79
CA ALA A 110 -2.23 -1.74 11.33
C ALA A 110 -3.08 -2.44 10.25
N PHE A 111 -3.18 -1.88 9.05
CA PHE A 111 -3.92 -2.49 7.96
C PHE A 111 -3.28 -3.79 7.45
N LEU A 112 -1.95 -3.84 7.31
CA LEU A 112 -1.25 -5.05 6.89
C LEU A 112 -1.37 -6.15 7.95
N THR A 113 -1.30 -5.82 9.23
CA THR A 113 -1.49 -6.77 10.34
C THR A 113 -2.90 -7.39 10.33
N LEU A 114 -3.90 -6.63 9.86
CA LEU A 114 -5.28 -7.09 9.72
C LEU A 114 -5.57 -7.73 8.34
N GLY A 115 -4.59 -7.88 7.47
CA GLY A 115 -4.77 -8.41 6.12
C GLY A 115 -5.54 -7.48 5.17
N LYS A 116 -5.67 -6.19 5.50
CA LYS A 116 -6.40 -5.19 4.71
C LYS A 116 -5.47 -4.51 3.69
N LEU A 117 -4.98 -5.27 2.71
CA LEU A 117 -4.01 -4.81 1.71
C LEU A 117 -4.50 -3.58 0.93
N ASP A 118 -5.76 -3.59 0.48
CA ASP A 118 -6.34 -2.47 -0.28
C ASP A 118 -6.39 -1.18 0.55
N ALA A 119 -6.68 -1.27 1.85
CA ALA A 119 -6.67 -0.12 2.75
C ALA A 119 -5.26 0.41 2.97
N ALA A 120 -4.27 -0.49 3.12
CA ALA A 120 -2.85 -0.12 3.20
C ALA A 120 -2.38 0.61 1.94
N GLN A 121 -2.76 0.13 0.76
CA GLN A 121 -2.46 0.77 -0.53
C GLN A 121 -3.09 2.17 -0.63
N LEU A 122 -4.35 2.33 -0.21
CA LEU A 122 -5.00 3.64 -0.20
C LEU A 122 -4.32 4.63 0.76
N ALA A 123 -3.92 4.16 1.96
CA ALA A 123 -3.18 4.99 2.90
C ALA A 123 -1.82 5.40 2.34
N PHE A 124 -1.09 4.46 1.72
CA PHE A 124 0.18 4.73 1.05
C PHE A 124 0.04 5.79 -0.05
N ASN A 125 -0.98 5.69 -0.88
CA ASN A 125 -1.23 6.62 -2.00
C ASN A 125 -1.60 8.04 -1.56
N LYS A 126 -1.91 8.26 -0.27
CA LYS A 126 -2.08 9.61 0.29
C LYS A 126 -0.77 10.38 0.41
N VAL A 127 0.36 9.70 0.49
CA VAL A 127 1.66 10.35 0.62
C VAL A 127 2.04 11.02 -0.69
N PRO A 128 2.31 12.33 -0.71
CA PRO A 128 2.82 12.99 -1.90
C PRO A 128 4.15 12.37 -2.36
N PRO A 129 4.35 12.15 -3.66
CA PRO A 129 5.45 11.34 -4.20
C PRO A 129 6.86 11.87 -3.86
N ASN A 130 7.02 13.17 -3.60
CA ASN A 130 8.28 13.81 -3.25
C ASN A 130 8.52 13.96 -1.72
N SER A 131 7.69 13.32 -0.88
CA SER A 131 7.75 13.53 0.58
C SER A 131 9.08 13.10 1.18
N VAL A 132 9.62 11.94 0.78
CA VAL A 132 10.92 11.46 1.28
C VAL A 132 12.06 12.41 0.87
N GLU A 133 12.08 12.86 -0.37
CA GLU A 133 13.08 13.80 -0.87
C GLU A 133 13.02 15.14 -0.12
N LYS A 134 11.83 15.69 0.11
CA LYS A 134 11.64 16.91 0.89
C LYS A 134 12.17 16.75 2.32
N ILE A 135 11.82 15.65 3.02
CA ILE A 135 12.28 15.40 4.38
C ILE A 135 13.82 15.34 4.45
N LEU A 136 14.45 14.67 3.48
CA LEU A 136 15.91 14.58 3.42
C LEU A 136 16.58 15.94 3.14
N ASN A 137 15.96 16.77 2.30
CA ASN A 137 16.49 18.10 1.92
C ASN A 137 16.34 19.14 3.05
N GLU A 138 15.42 18.97 3.98
CA GLU A 138 15.25 19.85 5.16
C GLU A 138 16.45 19.80 6.14
N GLY A 139 17.33 18.80 6.01
CA GLY A 139 18.57 18.71 6.78
C GLY A 139 18.39 18.44 8.28
N LYS A 140 17.16 18.21 8.76
CA LYS A 140 16.83 17.91 10.17
C LYS A 140 16.68 16.41 10.42
N VAL A 141 17.40 15.60 9.65
CA VAL A 141 17.27 14.13 9.70
C VAL A 141 17.95 13.60 10.95
N ASN A 142 17.20 12.92 11.79
CA ASN A 142 17.65 12.18 12.95
C ASN A 142 17.39 10.67 12.78
N ASP A 143 17.87 9.85 13.71
CA ASP A 143 17.73 8.39 13.62
C ASP A 143 16.26 7.95 13.53
N LYS A 144 15.34 8.63 14.24
CA LYS A 144 13.90 8.35 14.17
C LYS A 144 13.34 8.63 12.78
N ILE A 145 13.72 9.74 12.15
CA ILE A 145 13.28 10.08 10.79
C ILE A 145 13.85 9.09 9.77
N ASN A 146 15.14 8.71 9.91
CA ASN A 146 15.74 7.68 9.06
C ASN A 146 15.00 6.35 9.16
N GLN A 147 14.66 5.92 10.37
CA GLN A 147 13.90 4.70 10.60
C GLN A 147 12.51 4.81 9.96
N THR A 148 11.81 5.93 10.14
CA THR A 148 10.50 6.17 9.52
C THR A 148 10.54 6.10 7.99
N ILE A 149 11.58 6.69 7.37
CA ILE A 149 11.78 6.61 5.92
C ILE A 149 12.06 5.15 5.50
N LYS A 150 12.91 4.43 6.23
CA LYS A 150 13.21 3.02 5.94
C LYS A 150 11.96 2.16 5.99
N GLU A 151 11.14 2.29 7.02
CA GLU A 151 9.86 1.59 7.15
C GLU A 151 8.92 1.90 5.97
N PHE A 152 8.78 3.18 5.61
CA PHE A 152 7.98 3.58 4.46
C PHE A 152 8.44 2.94 3.16
N LEU A 153 9.75 2.88 2.93
CA LEU A 153 10.33 2.22 1.75
C LEU A 153 10.13 0.70 1.78
N CYS A 154 10.13 0.07 2.96
CA CYS A 154 9.79 -1.34 3.14
C CYS A 154 8.33 -1.59 2.75
N TYR A 155 7.39 -0.77 3.24
CA TYR A 155 5.98 -0.87 2.86
C TYR A 155 5.77 -0.63 1.37
N LYS A 156 6.45 0.37 0.81
CA LYS A 156 6.43 0.60 -0.64
C LYS A 156 6.85 -0.64 -1.43
N ALA A 157 7.96 -1.25 -1.06
CA ALA A 157 8.46 -2.43 -1.76
C ALA A 157 7.46 -3.60 -1.71
N TYR A 158 6.82 -3.82 -0.55
CA TYR A 158 5.82 -4.86 -0.38
C TYR A 158 4.55 -4.60 -1.20
N LEU A 159 4.00 -3.38 -1.12
CA LEU A 159 2.80 -2.99 -1.85
C LEU A 159 3.02 -3.03 -3.37
N ASP A 160 4.15 -2.51 -3.86
CA ASP A 160 4.56 -2.61 -5.27
C ASP A 160 4.67 -4.07 -5.75
N ALA A 161 5.15 -4.98 -4.88
CA ALA A 161 5.28 -6.39 -5.20
C ALA A 161 3.92 -7.09 -5.28
N GLN A 162 3.00 -6.80 -4.37
CA GLN A 162 1.63 -7.31 -4.37
C GLN A 162 0.84 -6.84 -5.60
N GLU A 163 0.98 -5.57 -5.97
CA GLU A 163 0.36 -5.00 -7.16
C GLU A 163 0.89 -5.68 -8.43
N ALA A 164 2.21 -5.77 -8.60
CA ALA A 164 2.82 -6.40 -9.76
C ALA A 164 2.45 -7.87 -9.89
N PHE A 165 2.37 -8.61 -8.78
CA PHE A 165 1.87 -9.99 -8.78
C PHE A 165 0.40 -10.07 -9.21
N SER A 166 -0.45 -9.18 -8.67
CA SER A 166 -1.88 -9.14 -9.00
C SER A 166 -2.10 -8.87 -10.49
N GLU A 167 -1.35 -7.92 -11.07
CA GLU A 167 -1.39 -7.61 -12.50
C GLU A 167 -0.97 -8.82 -13.36
N TRP A 168 0.16 -9.45 -13.02
CA TRP A 168 0.63 -10.64 -13.71
C TRP A 168 -0.39 -11.78 -13.63
N PHE A 169 -0.96 -12.03 -12.44
CA PHE A 169 -1.94 -13.10 -12.25
C PHE A 169 -3.24 -12.86 -13.02
N LYS A 170 -3.74 -11.62 -13.05
CA LYS A 170 -4.91 -11.23 -13.86
C LYS A 170 -4.63 -11.43 -15.35
N HIS A 171 -3.43 -11.04 -15.80
CA HIS A 171 -3.03 -11.24 -17.20
C HIS A 171 -2.95 -12.72 -17.57
N ARG A 172 -2.43 -13.55 -16.68
CA ARG A 172 -2.39 -15.03 -16.88
C ARG A 172 -3.79 -15.60 -17.12
N LYS A 173 -4.79 -15.15 -16.39
CA LYS A 173 -6.19 -15.59 -16.55
C LYS A 173 -6.83 -15.12 -17.86
N SER A 174 -6.28 -14.12 -18.53
CA SER A 174 -6.77 -13.60 -19.81
C SER A 174 -6.12 -14.26 -21.04
N GLN A 175 -5.53 -15.44 -20.88
CA GLN A 175 -4.93 -16.18 -22.00
C GLN A 175 -5.97 -16.42 -23.11
N PRO A 176 -5.64 -16.10 -24.37
CA PRO A 176 -6.52 -16.41 -25.51
C PRO A 176 -6.86 -17.89 -25.58
N THR A 177 -8.12 -18.20 -25.88
CA THR A 177 -8.58 -19.58 -26.06
C THR A 177 -8.44 -19.98 -27.53
N PRO A 178 -8.00 -21.22 -27.80
CA PRO A 178 -7.91 -21.72 -29.17
C PRO A 178 -9.31 -21.76 -29.82
N PRO A 179 -9.41 -21.55 -31.14
CA PRO A 179 -10.67 -21.72 -31.85
C PRO A 179 -11.14 -23.18 -31.80
N ASP A 180 -12.45 -23.37 -31.84
CA ASP A 180 -13.06 -24.69 -31.84
C ASP A 180 -12.53 -25.54 -33.01
N SER A 181 -12.43 -26.84 -32.78
CA SER A 181 -12.00 -27.79 -33.83
C SER A 181 -12.99 -27.85 -34.99
N LEU A 182 -12.48 -27.95 -36.20
CA LEU A 182 -13.33 -28.09 -37.39
C LEU A 182 -13.93 -29.49 -37.45
N PRO A 183 -15.25 -29.61 -37.78
CA PRO A 183 -15.82 -30.94 -38.07
C PRO A 183 -15.20 -31.56 -39.34
N GLU A 184 -15.09 -32.90 -39.39
CA GLU A 184 -14.49 -33.61 -40.52
C GLU A 184 -15.12 -33.29 -41.86
N ASN A 185 -16.42 -33.00 -41.85
CA ASN A 185 -17.22 -32.73 -43.08
C ASN A 185 -17.33 -31.22 -43.40
N ALA A 186 -16.46 -30.37 -42.83
CA ALA A 186 -16.48 -28.94 -43.05
C ALA A 186 -16.31 -28.57 -44.54
N LEU A 187 -17.12 -27.63 -45.00
CA LEU A 187 -17.04 -27.09 -46.36
C LEU A 187 -15.81 -26.20 -46.56
N PHE A 188 -15.40 -26.02 -47.81
CA PHE A 188 -14.22 -25.22 -48.16
C PHE A 188 -14.24 -23.79 -47.55
N PRO A 189 -15.36 -23.04 -47.61
CA PRO A 189 -15.43 -21.71 -46.96
C PRO A 189 -15.20 -21.78 -45.42
N GLU A 190 -15.71 -22.81 -44.77
CA GLU A 190 -15.53 -23.02 -43.32
C GLU A 190 -14.06 -23.30 -42.97
N LYS A 191 -13.36 -24.08 -43.80
CA LYS A 191 -11.92 -24.36 -43.66
C LYS A 191 -11.09 -23.08 -43.76
N VAL A 192 -11.42 -22.22 -44.77
CA VAL A 192 -10.72 -20.93 -44.93
C VAL A 192 -10.99 -20.00 -43.75
N ALA A 193 -12.24 -19.89 -43.26
CA ALA A 193 -12.59 -19.10 -42.10
C ALA A 193 -11.92 -19.60 -40.81
N HIS A 194 -11.80 -20.90 -40.66
CA HIS A 194 -11.08 -21.52 -39.52
C HIS A 194 -9.59 -21.20 -39.57
N GLN A 195 -8.96 -21.35 -40.74
CA GLN A 195 -7.54 -21.03 -40.92
C GLN A 195 -7.25 -19.54 -40.60
N HIS A 196 -8.16 -18.65 -40.96
CA HIS A 196 -8.06 -17.23 -40.58
C HIS A 196 -8.15 -17.05 -39.06
N ARG A 197 -9.11 -17.69 -38.38
CA ARG A 197 -9.24 -17.67 -36.91
C ARG A 197 -8.02 -18.24 -36.21
N GLU A 198 -7.46 -19.36 -36.70
CA GLU A 198 -6.21 -19.92 -36.18
C GLU A 198 -5.03 -18.95 -36.33
N SER A 199 -4.93 -18.26 -37.45
CA SER A 199 -3.88 -17.27 -37.67
C SER A 199 -4.01 -16.08 -36.73
N GLN A 200 -5.24 -15.58 -36.52
CA GLN A 200 -5.52 -14.53 -35.53
C GLN A 200 -5.18 -14.99 -34.11
N TYR A 201 -5.64 -16.17 -33.72
CA TYR A 201 -5.31 -16.76 -32.42
C TYR A 201 -3.80 -16.88 -32.18
N LYS A 202 -3.04 -17.36 -33.18
CA LYS A 202 -1.57 -17.46 -33.08
C LYS A 202 -0.91 -16.09 -32.88
N ALA A 203 -1.41 -15.07 -33.57
CA ALA A 203 -0.92 -13.71 -33.42
C ALA A 203 -1.27 -13.09 -32.05
N GLU A 204 -2.49 -13.32 -31.56
CA GLU A 204 -2.93 -12.88 -30.22
C GLU A 204 -2.18 -13.60 -29.11
N LEU A 205 -2.01 -14.93 -29.25
CA LEU A 205 -1.25 -15.72 -28.29
C LEU A 205 0.23 -15.28 -28.24
N GLY A 206 0.81 -14.93 -29.39
CA GLY A 206 2.17 -14.39 -29.44
C GLY A 206 2.32 -13.07 -28.68
N ARG A 207 1.38 -12.14 -28.88
CA ARG A 207 1.35 -10.86 -28.15
C ARG A 207 1.11 -11.06 -26.65
N TRP A 208 0.16 -11.93 -26.30
CA TRP A 208 -0.12 -12.29 -24.91
C TRP A 208 1.10 -12.87 -24.21
N LYS A 209 1.84 -13.80 -24.84
CA LYS A 209 3.07 -14.40 -24.27
C LYS A 209 4.13 -13.34 -23.98
N LEU A 210 4.40 -12.43 -24.92
CA LEU A 210 5.37 -11.35 -24.72
C LEU A 210 4.99 -10.44 -23.54
N SER A 211 3.71 -10.10 -23.43
CA SER A 211 3.20 -9.32 -22.30
C SER A 211 3.30 -10.09 -20.97
N ALA A 212 2.94 -11.39 -20.98
CA ALA A 212 3.04 -12.26 -19.81
C ALA A 212 4.48 -12.37 -19.30
N ASP A 213 5.45 -12.53 -20.20
CA ASP A 213 6.88 -12.59 -19.86
C ASP A 213 7.38 -11.27 -19.27
N HIS A 214 6.93 -10.13 -19.82
CA HIS A 214 7.28 -8.81 -19.26
C HIS A 214 6.72 -8.63 -17.85
N MET A 215 5.44 -8.95 -17.65
CA MET A 215 4.78 -8.85 -16.34
C MET A 215 5.40 -9.81 -15.32
N ALA A 216 5.76 -11.05 -15.74
CA ALA A 216 6.45 -12.00 -14.87
C ALA A 216 7.82 -11.47 -14.42
N LYS A 217 8.61 -10.87 -15.33
CA LYS A 217 9.89 -10.24 -14.98
C LYS A 217 9.72 -9.09 -14.01
N ASN A 218 8.70 -8.25 -14.19
CA ASN A 218 8.40 -7.14 -13.29
C ASN A 218 8.00 -7.66 -11.90
N ALA A 219 7.05 -8.59 -11.83
CA ALA A 219 6.60 -9.19 -10.57
C ALA A 219 7.76 -9.88 -9.83
N LYS A 220 8.56 -10.67 -10.54
CA LYS A 220 9.77 -11.29 -10.00
C LYS A 220 10.74 -10.28 -9.39
N ALA A 221 11.05 -9.21 -10.12
CA ALA A 221 11.98 -8.18 -9.64
C ALA A 221 11.46 -7.48 -8.38
N LYS A 222 10.17 -7.15 -8.33
CA LYS A 222 9.53 -6.51 -7.17
C LYS A 222 9.49 -7.43 -5.95
N LEU A 223 9.19 -8.71 -6.14
CA LEU A 223 9.18 -9.70 -5.05
C LEU A 223 10.58 -9.95 -4.50
N TYR A 224 11.60 -10.07 -5.36
CA TYR A 224 12.99 -10.13 -4.90
C TYR A 224 13.43 -8.87 -4.16
N ASN A 225 12.96 -7.69 -4.56
CA ASN A 225 13.28 -6.44 -3.86
C ASN A 225 12.79 -6.44 -2.39
N VAL A 226 11.70 -7.14 -2.08
CA VAL A 226 11.25 -7.33 -0.70
C VAL A 226 12.18 -8.29 0.06
N LEU A 227 12.46 -9.46 -0.53
CA LEU A 227 13.28 -10.50 0.12
C LEU A 227 14.74 -10.06 0.35
N LEU A 228 15.29 -9.29 -0.59
CA LEU A 228 16.68 -8.83 -0.58
C LEU A 228 16.77 -7.34 -0.20
N PHE A 229 15.78 -6.82 0.53
CA PHE A 229 15.77 -5.43 0.96
C PHE A 229 17.02 -5.10 1.80
N PRO A 230 17.68 -3.96 1.54
CA PRO A 230 18.90 -3.56 2.27
C PRO A 230 18.69 -3.59 3.79
N ASP A 231 19.60 -4.23 4.52
CA ASP A 231 19.53 -4.45 5.98
C ASP A 231 18.30 -5.23 6.47
N GLY A 232 17.60 -5.90 5.55
CA GLY A 232 16.39 -6.66 5.82
C GLY A 232 15.09 -5.83 5.75
N TRP A 233 14.02 -6.48 5.29
CA TRP A 233 12.69 -5.90 5.22
C TRP A 233 12.07 -5.85 6.61
N ILE A 234 11.73 -4.66 7.11
CA ILE A 234 11.18 -4.40 8.45
C ILE A 234 11.90 -5.19 9.54
N VAL A 235 13.00 -4.64 10.03
CA VAL A 235 13.81 -5.20 11.11
C VAL A 235 13.78 -4.23 12.28
N GLY A 236 13.19 -4.63 13.42
CA GLY A 236 13.07 -3.76 14.59
C GLY A 236 12.33 -4.42 15.77
N ALA A 237 11.29 -3.80 16.28
CA ALA A 237 10.57 -4.21 17.47
C ALA A 237 9.80 -5.54 17.32
N ALA A 238 9.32 -6.10 18.43
CA ALA A 238 8.59 -7.38 18.46
C ALA A 238 7.31 -7.37 17.60
N GLU A 239 6.63 -6.23 17.51
CA GLU A 239 5.44 -6.05 16.68
C GLU A 239 5.75 -6.15 15.18
N GLU A 240 6.91 -5.61 14.77
CA GLU A 240 7.40 -5.70 13.39
C GLU A 240 7.80 -7.14 13.03
N TYR A 241 8.28 -7.91 14.00
CA TYR A 241 8.54 -9.33 13.82
C TYR A 241 7.27 -10.11 13.43
N TYR A 242 6.14 -9.80 14.04
CA TYR A 242 4.85 -10.43 13.69
C TYR A 242 4.47 -10.13 12.23
N LEU A 243 4.55 -8.88 11.79
CA LEU A 243 4.24 -8.51 10.41
C LEU A 243 5.21 -9.19 9.43
N ARG A 244 6.50 -9.22 9.75
CA ARG A 244 7.52 -9.89 8.96
C ARG A 244 7.24 -11.39 8.82
N SER A 245 6.88 -12.07 9.92
CA SER A 245 6.58 -13.50 9.92
C SER A 245 5.34 -13.87 9.09
N THR A 246 4.49 -12.92 8.80
CA THR A 246 3.32 -13.09 7.93
C THR A 246 3.62 -12.72 6.48
N CYS A 247 4.20 -11.56 6.24
CA CYS A 247 4.41 -11.03 4.89
C CYS A 247 5.55 -11.73 4.12
N ILE A 248 6.65 -12.10 4.79
CA ILE A 248 7.78 -12.73 4.09
C ILE A 248 7.43 -14.11 3.51
N PRO A 249 6.80 -15.03 4.26
CA PRO A 249 6.35 -16.31 3.68
C PRO A 249 5.37 -16.12 2.52
N GLU A 250 4.48 -15.13 2.59
CA GLU A 250 3.57 -14.78 1.48
C GLU A 250 4.37 -14.37 0.24
N VAL A 251 5.31 -13.42 0.37
CA VAL A 251 6.16 -12.98 -0.75
C VAL A 251 6.93 -14.14 -1.37
N VAL A 252 7.42 -15.07 -0.55
CA VAL A 252 8.11 -16.30 -1.03
C VAL A 252 7.16 -17.15 -1.87
N LEU A 253 5.94 -17.38 -1.40
CA LEU A 253 4.94 -18.17 -2.13
C LEU A 253 4.55 -17.51 -3.45
N LEU A 254 4.36 -16.18 -3.46
CA LEU A 254 4.06 -15.42 -4.67
C LEU A 254 5.23 -15.50 -5.67
N LEU A 255 6.46 -15.35 -5.20
CA LEU A 255 7.65 -15.47 -6.04
C LEU A 255 7.79 -16.88 -6.63
N TYR A 256 7.61 -17.91 -5.79
CA TYR A 256 7.62 -19.29 -6.26
C TYR A 256 6.57 -19.51 -7.36
N ALA A 257 5.34 -18.99 -7.19
CA ALA A 257 4.28 -19.10 -8.19
C ALA A 257 4.67 -18.42 -9.51
N VAL A 258 5.27 -17.22 -9.47
CA VAL A 258 5.75 -16.53 -10.69
C VAL A 258 6.84 -17.33 -11.38
N LEU A 259 7.84 -17.83 -10.65
CA LEU A 259 8.95 -18.60 -11.20
C LEU A 259 8.48 -19.92 -11.82
N TYR A 260 7.67 -20.67 -11.09
CA TYR A 260 7.14 -21.96 -11.52
C TYR A 260 6.30 -21.84 -12.80
N GLU A 261 5.34 -20.93 -12.80
CA GLU A 261 4.41 -20.70 -13.91
C GLU A 261 5.08 -20.07 -15.15
N SER A 262 6.25 -19.43 -14.96
CA SER A 262 7.08 -18.90 -16.04
C SER A 262 8.13 -19.89 -16.53
N GLY A 263 8.14 -21.14 -16.02
CA GLY A 263 9.08 -22.19 -16.41
C GLY A 263 10.51 -22.00 -15.92
N GLN A 264 10.73 -21.13 -14.92
CA GLN A 264 12.04 -20.83 -14.34
C GLN A 264 12.37 -21.79 -13.17
N HIS A 265 12.34 -23.09 -13.42
CA HIS A 265 12.45 -24.13 -12.39
C HIS A 265 13.80 -24.14 -11.66
N GLU A 266 14.88 -23.79 -12.34
CA GLU A 266 16.21 -23.66 -11.70
C GLU A 266 16.22 -22.55 -10.63
N GLU A 267 15.55 -21.43 -10.91
CA GLU A 267 15.44 -20.34 -9.94
C GLU A 267 14.53 -20.70 -8.76
N CYS A 268 13.54 -21.59 -8.95
CA CYS A 268 12.75 -22.12 -7.83
C CYS A 268 13.62 -22.88 -6.82
N VAL A 269 14.62 -23.64 -7.31
CA VAL A 269 15.58 -24.34 -6.43
C VAL A 269 16.50 -23.33 -5.74
N GLN A 270 17.03 -22.36 -6.49
CA GLN A 270 17.87 -21.31 -5.92
C GLN A 270 17.14 -20.47 -4.86
N LEU A 271 15.83 -20.29 -4.99
CA LEU A 271 15.03 -19.61 -3.98
C LEU A 271 15.10 -20.31 -2.61
N ALA A 272 15.09 -21.64 -2.60
CA ALA A 272 15.25 -22.42 -1.36
C ALA A 272 16.63 -22.16 -0.71
N ASP A 273 17.69 -22.07 -1.50
CA ASP A 273 19.04 -21.76 -1.01
C ASP A 273 19.12 -20.34 -0.45
N ILE A 274 18.47 -19.36 -1.09
CA ILE A 274 18.36 -17.98 -0.60
C ILE A 274 17.66 -17.94 0.75
N LEU A 275 16.55 -18.68 0.91
CA LEU A 275 15.79 -18.76 2.15
C LEU A 275 16.58 -19.43 3.28
N ALA A 276 17.32 -20.48 2.98
CA ALA A 276 18.16 -21.18 3.95
C ALA A 276 19.42 -20.38 4.35
N SER A 277 19.78 -19.38 3.56
CA SER A 277 21.00 -18.59 3.78
C SER A 277 20.84 -17.56 4.87
N LYS A 278 21.69 -17.63 5.94
CA LYS A 278 21.78 -16.59 6.96
C LYS A 278 22.25 -15.23 6.42
N LYS A 279 22.83 -15.18 5.22
CA LYS A 279 23.35 -13.95 4.59
C LYS A 279 22.27 -12.90 4.38
N TYR A 280 21.07 -13.30 4.08
CA TYR A 280 19.99 -12.39 3.73
C TYR A 280 19.07 -12.05 4.91
N GLY A 281 19.25 -12.70 6.07
CA GLY A 281 18.46 -12.41 7.28
C GLY A 281 16.94 -12.50 7.06
N ILE A 282 16.50 -13.43 6.20
CA ILE A 282 15.08 -13.56 5.84
C ILE A 282 14.28 -14.16 7.01
N TYR A 283 14.90 -14.99 7.84
CA TYR A 283 14.33 -15.61 9.04
C TYR A 283 15.18 -15.31 10.27
#